data_4c1b15aadff4d3fbd385b5de10ce56d6
#
_entry.id   4c1b15aadff4d3fbd385b5de10ce56d6
#
_cell.length_a   1.000
_cell.length_b   1.000
_cell.length_c   1.000
_cell.angle_alpha   90.00
_cell.angle_beta   90.00
_cell.angle_gamma   90.00
#
_symmetry.space_group_name_H-M   'P 1'
#
loop_
_entity.id
_entity.type
_entity.pdbx_description
1 polymer ?
#
loop_
_entity_poly.entity_id
_entity_poly.type
_entity_poly.pdbx_seq_one_letter_code
_entity_poly.pdbx_strand_id
1 'polypeptide(L)'
;MEVNLPILKQKKLIYKGKFISYFIKEYELKKKGKPPITIPYEITEYNSRNCDNNEENNGFITKNKYNIYAVSILASIKYSSKKPKIIVIGNFRYPVNKYCLEFPGGIIDKSDLSNNDFHKAIEKACLRELEEETGYKANFLNYSSGGVFSKYIEGNLNKEEQLTVGSNIFHDPWKSLDNAILCIMEIDGDNGNNRRKQHLDESELIKVFEVELDSLMEFINTKILKENFSCSSQLYNFALGLNFNKYLFG
;
A
#
# COMPACT_ATOMS: atom_id res chain seq x y z
N MET A 1 14.42 8.12 -30.70
CA MET A 1 13.97 6.83 -31.28
C MET A 1 12.55 6.58 -30.76
N GLU A 2 11.56 6.56 -31.65
CA GLU A 2 10.22 6.12 -31.25
C GLU A 2 10.28 4.65 -30.89
N VAL A 3 10.03 4.35 -29.63
CA VAL A 3 9.90 2.98 -29.15
C VAL A 3 8.46 2.53 -29.39
N ASN A 4 8.24 1.60 -30.30
CA ASN A 4 6.93 0.98 -30.45
C ASN A 4 6.61 0.15 -29.18
N LEU A 5 5.71 0.66 -28.38
CA LEU A 5 5.25 -0.05 -27.18
C LEU A 5 4.48 -1.35 -27.58
N PRO A 6 4.58 -2.41 -26.75
CA PRO A 6 3.79 -3.62 -26.98
C PRO A 6 2.29 -3.32 -26.91
N ILE A 7 1.52 -3.95 -27.79
CA ILE A 7 0.06 -3.80 -27.86
C ILE A 7 -0.58 -5.04 -27.24
N LEU A 8 -1.42 -4.87 -26.23
CA LEU A 8 -2.20 -5.96 -25.65
C LEU A 8 -3.17 -6.51 -26.70
N LYS A 9 -3.07 -7.80 -27.00
CA LYS A 9 -3.94 -8.52 -27.96
C LYS A 9 -5.01 -9.33 -27.27
N GLN A 10 -4.64 -10.04 -26.20
CA GLN A 10 -5.55 -10.94 -25.51
C GLN A 10 -5.27 -10.92 -24.01
N LYS A 11 -6.34 -11.05 -23.21
CA LYS A 11 -6.30 -11.35 -21.78
C LYS A 11 -7.15 -12.60 -21.55
N LYS A 12 -6.52 -13.67 -21.07
CA LYS A 12 -7.17 -14.95 -20.80
C LYS A 12 -7.15 -15.24 -19.32
N LEU A 13 -8.32 -15.46 -18.71
CA LEU A 13 -8.44 -15.94 -17.35
C LEU A 13 -8.03 -17.43 -17.31
N ILE A 14 -7.09 -17.78 -16.43
CA ILE A 14 -6.61 -19.14 -16.22
C ILE A 14 -7.25 -19.73 -14.97
N TYR A 15 -7.30 -18.95 -13.89
CA TYR A 15 -7.88 -19.39 -12.63
C TYR A 15 -8.52 -18.20 -11.91
N LYS A 16 -9.73 -18.42 -11.36
CA LYS A 16 -10.44 -17.46 -10.51
C LYS A 16 -10.46 -18.00 -9.08
N GLY A 17 -9.63 -17.42 -8.21
CA GLY A 17 -9.65 -17.71 -6.78
C GLY A 17 -10.67 -16.85 -6.03
N LYS A 18 -10.72 -17.00 -4.71
CA LYS A 18 -11.57 -16.17 -3.84
C LYS A 18 -11.11 -14.70 -3.81
N PHE A 19 -9.82 -14.47 -3.73
CA PHE A 19 -9.23 -13.13 -3.56
C PHE A 19 -8.45 -12.67 -4.79
N ILE A 20 -7.80 -13.60 -5.50
CA ILE A 20 -6.89 -13.33 -6.60
C ILE A 20 -7.30 -14.19 -7.80
N SER A 21 -7.28 -13.58 -8.97
CA SER A 21 -7.38 -14.26 -10.26
C SER A 21 -6.05 -14.26 -10.98
N TYR A 22 -5.78 -15.33 -11.70
CA TYR A 22 -4.59 -15.53 -12.51
C TYR A 22 -4.91 -15.43 -13.98
N PHE A 23 -4.17 -14.61 -14.71
CA PHE A 23 -4.37 -14.35 -16.14
C PHE A 23 -3.08 -14.55 -16.92
N ILE A 24 -3.25 -14.91 -18.21
CA ILE A 24 -2.22 -14.73 -19.22
C ILE A 24 -2.63 -13.56 -20.11
N LYS A 25 -1.74 -12.58 -20.26
CA LYS A 25 -1.85 -11.48 -21.21
C LYS A 25 -0.89 -11.71 -22.37
N GLU A 26 -1.38 -11.59 -23.60
CA GLU A 26 -0.56 -11.69 -24.78
C GLU A 26 -0.37 -10.31 -25.40
N TYR A 27 0.87 -9.92 -25.59
CA TYR A 27 1.27 -8.66 -26.20
C TYR A 27 1.93 -8.87 -27.55
N GLU A 28 1.60 -8.04 -28.53
CA GLU A 28 2.30 -7.97 -29.80
C GLU A 28 3.35 -6.86 -29.74
N LEU A 29 4.60 -7.20 -29.96
CA LEU A 29 5.70 -6.25 -30.09
C LEU A 29 6.17 -6.19 -31.56
N LYS A 30 6.07 -5.00 -32.17
CA LYS A 30 6.57 -4.72 -33.52
C LYS A 30 7.91 -4.02 -33.46
N LYS A 31 8.95 -4.62 -34.03
CA LYS A 31 10.27 -4.00 -34.21
C LYS A 31 10.49 -3.66 -35.68
N LYS A 32 11.10 -2.50 -35.95
CA LYS A 32 11.39 -2.05 -37.32
C LYS A 32 12.18 -3.10 -38.08
N GLY A 33 11.68 -3.50 -39.26
CA GLY A 33 12.35 -4.48 -40.15
C GLY A 33 12.30 -5.96 -39.67
N LYS A 34 11.48 -6.28 -38.66
CA LYS A 34 11.29 -7.65 -38.16
C LYS A 34 9.80 -8.01 -38.14
N PRO A 35 9.44 -9.28 -38.25
CA PRO A 35 8.07 -9.70 -38.04
C PRO A 35 7.64 -9.44 -36.59
N PRO A 36 6.32 -9.22 -36.36
CA PRO A 36 5.80 -9.07 -35.01
C PRO A 36 6.06 -10.33 -34.16
N ILE A 37 6.35 -10.15 -32.90
CA ILE A 37 6.48 -11.25 -31.93
C ILE A 37 5.37 -11.17 -30.89
N THR A 38 4.83 -12.33 -30.51
CA THR A 38 3.87 -12.44 -29.41
C THR A 38 4.59 -12.78 -28.13
N ILE A 39 4.33 -12.00 -27.08
CA ILE A 39 4.95 -12.17 -25.76
C ILE A 39 3.83 -12.52 -24.78
N PRO A 40 3.75 -13.75 -24.27
CA PRO A 40 2.85 -14.10 -23.18
C PRO A 40 3.40 -13.57 -21.86
N TYR A 41 2.51 -13.08 -21.00
CA TYR A 41 2.85 -12.56 -19.68
C TYR A 41 1.86 -13.06 -18.65
N GLU A 42 2.36 -13.68 -17.60
CA GLU A 42 1.56 -14.22 -16.50
C GLU A 42 1.39 -13.15 -15.44
N ILE A 43 0.16 -12.90 -15.00
CA ILE A 43 -0.14 -11.89 -14.01
C ILE A 43 -1.21 -12.34 -13.02
N THR A 44 -1.17 -11.74 -11.84
CA THR A 44 -2.24 -11.81 -10.85
C THR A 44 -2.96 -10.47 -10.73
N GLU A 45 -4.29 -10.53 -10.53
CA GLU A 45 -5.11 -9.37 -10.23
C GLU A 45 -6.03 -9.70 -9.05
N TYR A 46 -6.31 -8.71 -8.19
CA TYR A 46 -7.27 -8.89 -7.11
C TYR A 46 -8.69 -9.01 -7.64
N ASN A 47 -9.45 -9.93 -7.04
CA ASN A 47 -10.89 -9.97 -7.20
C ASN A 47 -11.51 -8.94 -6.26
N SER A 48 -12.46 -8.12 -6.75
CA SER A 48 -13.23 -7.27 -5.86
C SER A 48 -14.03 -8.14 -4.86
N ARG A 49 -13.94 -7.87 -3.57
CA ARG A 49 -14.54 -8.71 -2.49
C ARG A 49 -16.07 -8.83 -2.58
N ASN A 50 -16.77 -7.99 -3.33
CA ASN A 50 -18.23 -7.94 -3.37
C ASN A 50 -18.80 -7.93 -4.79
N CYS A 51 -18.42 -8.91 -5.61
CA CYS A 51 -19.09 -9.13 -6.87
C CYS A 51 -20.08 -10.27 -6.73
N ASP A 52 -21.34 -9.92 -6.54
CA ASP A 52 -22.43 -10.80 -6.93
C ASP A 52 -22.22 -11.20 -8.39
N ASN A 53 -22.56 -12.45 -8.74
CA ASN A 53 -22.26 -13.13 -9.99
C ASN A 53 -22.76 -12.45 -11.29
N ASN A 54 -23.14 -11.17 -11.26
CA ASN A 54 -23.52 -10.37 -12.41
C ASN A 54 -22.31 -9.56 -12.87
N GLU A 55 -21.76 -9.92 -14.02
CA GLU A 55 -20.56 -9.34 -14.65
C GLU A 55 -20.61 -7.80 -14.83
N GLU A 56 -21.79 -7.19 -14.74
CA GLU A 56 -21.97 -5.74 -14.88
C GLU A 56 -21.61 -4.93 -13.62
N ASN A 57 -21.52 -5.56 -12.43
CA ASN A 57 -21.22 -4.89 -11.15
C ASN A 57 -19.79 -5.07 -10.63
N ASN A 58 -18.89 -5.66 -11.41
CA ASN A 58 -17.45 -5.81 -11.11
C ASN A 58 -16.69 -4.46 -11.03
N GLY A 59 -17.40 -3.39 -10.87
CA GLY A 59 -17.06 -2.12 -11.42
C GLY A 59 -16.39 -1.15 -10.48
N PHE A 60 -16.43 -1.26 -9.16
CA PHE A 60 -16.02 -0.09 -8.39
C PHE A 60 -14.50 -0.10 -8.07
N ILE A 61 -13.96 -1.19 -7.60
CA ILE A 61 -12.50 -1.24 -7.29
C ILE A 61 -11.69 -1.34 -8.60
N THR A 62 -12.21 -2.05 -9.61
CA THR A 62 -11.53 -2.20 -10.91
C THR A 62 -11.75 -1.03 -11.89
N LYS A 63 -12.70 -0.15 -11.63
CA LYS A 63 -13.05 0.98 -12.52
C LYS A 63 -12.79 2.36 -11.91
N ASN A 64 -12.14 2.44 -10.72
CA ASN A 64 -11.73 3.76 -10.31
C ASN A 64 -10.62 4.27 -11.27
N LYS A 65 -10.66 5.55 -11.56
CA LYS A 65 -9.75 6.26 -12.48
C LYS A 65 -8.26 5.98 -12.18
N TYR A 66 -7.94 5.63 -10.95
CA TYR A 66 -6.56 5.50 -10.45
C TYR A 66 -6.09 4.06 -10.27
N ASN A 67 -6.98 3.05 -10.38
CA ASN A 67 -6.67 1.63 -10.11
C ASN A 67 -5.98 1.40 -8.76
N ILE A 68 -6.32 2.19 -7.74
CA ILE A 68 -5.82 2.01 -6.37
C ILE A 68 -6.76 1.06 -5.64
N TYR A 69 -6.21 -0.02 -5.08
CA TYR A 69 -7.00 -1.08 -4.42
C TYR A 69 -6.90 -1.04 -2.90
N ALA A 70 -5.77 -0.52 -2.38
CA ALA A 70 -5.44 -0.59 -0.98
C ALA A 70 -4.77 0.70 -0.50
N VAL A 71 -4.74 0.86 0.82
CA VAL A 71 -3.98 1.89 1.51
C VAL A 71 -2.88 1.24 2.34
N SER A 72 -1.73 1.91 2.43
CA SER A 72 -0.66 1.64 3.37
C SER A 72 -0.44 2.91 4.19
N ILE A 73 -0.22 2.79 5.49
CA ILE A 73 -0.35 3.92 6.42
C ILE A 73 0.95 4.15 7.17
N LEU A 74 1.65 5.23 6.86
CA LEU A 74 2.73 5.75 7.69
C LEU A 74 2.11 6.61 8.80
N ALA A 75 1.79 5.99 9.94
CA ALA A 75 1.24 6.66 11.11
C ALA A 75 2.35 7.08 12.06
N SER A 76 2.45 8.38 12.32
CA SER A 76 3.39 8.96 13.29
C SER A 76 2.66 9.34 14.58
N ILE A 77 3.24 8.98 15.74
CA ILE A 77 2.78 9.42 17.05
C ILE A 77 3.65 10.60 17.45
N LYS A 78 3.04 11.76 17.59
CA LYS A 78 3.72 12.96 18.08
C LYS A 78 3.42 13.21 19.55
N TYR A 79 4.44 13.58 20.29
CA TYR A 79 4.38 13.97 21.70
C TYR A 79 4.93 15.37 21.87
N SER A 80 4.43 16.11 22.87
CA SER A 80 4.96 17.43 23.22
C SER A 80 6.35 17.38 23.86
N SER A 81 6.69 16.28 24.56
CA SER A 81 7.90 16.15 25.37
C SER A 81 8.75 14.90 25.10
N LYS A 82 8.37 14.07 24.12
CA LYS A 82 9.08 12.83 23.78
C LYS A 82 9.42 12.79 22.29
N LYS A 83 10.37 11.94 21.91
CA LYS A 83 10.65 11.67 20.50
C LYS A 83 9.41 11.08 19.81
N PRO A 84 9.17 11.46 18.56
CA PRO A 84 8.09 10.86 17.78
C PRO A 84 8.37 9.40 17.51
N LYS A 85 7.30 8.61 17.41
CA LYS A 85 7.34 7.21 17.03
C LYS A 85 6.51 6.98 15.79
N ILE A 86 6.74 5.85 15.12
CA ILE A 86 5.84 5.34 14.09
C ILE A 86 5.17 4.06 14.56
N ILE A 87 4.00 3.80 14.01
CA ILE A 87 3.32 2.53 14.17
C ILE A 87 3.85 1.54 13.12
N VAL A 88 4.28 0.38 13.60
CA VAL A 88 4.62 -0.79 12.79
C VAL A 88 3.75 -1.93 13.27
N ILE A 89 3.19 -2.71 12.35
CA ILE A 89 2.48 -3.93 12.70
C ILE A 89 3.32 -5.16 12.35
N GLY A 90 3.13 -6.24 13.13
CA GLY A 90 3.55 -7.58 12.76
C GLY A 90 2.32 -8.38 12.38
N ASN A 91 2.00 -8.47 11.09
CA ASN A 91 0.87 -9.22 10.60
C ASN A 91 1.30 -10.64 10.21
N PHE A 92 0.58 -11.68 10.66
CA PHE A 92 0.88 -13.05 10.27
C PHE A 92 0.47 -13.27 8.82
N ARG A 93 1.45 -13.40 7.94
CA ARG A 93 1.22 -13.62 6.52
C ARG A 93 1.29 -15.11 6.18
N TYR A 94 0.14 -15.72 5.95
CA TYR A 94 0.00 -17.16 5.66
C TYR A 94 0.91 -17.64 4.52
N PRO A 95 1.10 -16.90 3.39
CA PRO A 95 1.97 -17.36 2.30
C PRO A 95 3.44 -17.55 2.71
N VAL A 96 3.94 -16.75 3.65
CA VAL A 96 5.32 -16.87 4.15
C VAL A 96 5.38 -17.61 5.49
N ASN A 97 4.23 -17.96 6.06
CA ASN A 97 4.10 -18.67 7.34
C ASN A 97 4.88 -18.02 8.49
N LYS A 98 4.86 -16.68 8.54
CA LYS A 98 5.56 -15.87 9.56
C LYS A 98 4.82 -14.57 9.82
N TYR A 99 5.11 -13.97 10.96
CA TYR A 99 4.82 -12.56 11.16
C TYR A 99 5.68 -11.71 10.22
N CYS A 100 5.07 -10.81 9.49
CA CYS A 100 5.73 -9.85 8.62
C CYS A 100 5.58 -8.44 9.20
N LEU A 101 6.70 -7.74 9.38
CA LEU A 101 6.70 -6.34 9.79
C LEU A 101 6.26 -5.47 8.62
N GLU A 102 5.23 -4.66 8.84
CA GLU A 102 4.58 -3.87 7.79
C GLU A 102 4.09 -2.53 8.34
N PHE A 103 3.76 -1.61 7.46
CA PHE A 103 2.88 -0.50 7.80
C PHE A 103 1.45 -1.02 7.95
N PRO A 104 0.62 -0.46 8.86
CA PRO A 104 -0.82 -0.72 8.87
C PRO A 104 -1.44 -0.43 7.51
N GLY A 105 -2.52 -1.14 7.18
CA GLY A 105 -3.25 -0.86 5.96
C GLY A 105 -4.05 -2.05 5.45
N GLY A 106 -4.90 -1.77 4.49
CA GLY A 106 -5.80 -2.78 3.93
C GLY A 106 -6.53 -2.32 2.67
N ILE A 107 -7.53 -3.08 2.28
CA ILE A 107 -8.28 -2.85 1.05
C ILE A 107 -9.32 -1.75 1.27
N ILE A 108 -9.50 -0.90 0.25
CA ILE A 108 -10.58 0.10 0.23
C ILE A 108 -11.89 -0.64 -0.01
N ASP A 109 -12.77 -0.64 0.98
CA ASP A 109 -14.06 -1.31 0.92
C ASP A 109 -15.18 -0.44 0.31
N LYS A 110 -16.29 -1.09 -0.08
CA LYS A 110 -17.49 -0.36 -0.54
C LYS A 110 -18.03 0.59 0.51
N SER A 111 -17.93 0.25 1.79
CA SER A 111 -18.34 1.09 2.92
C SER A 111 -17.54 2.39 3.05
N ASP A 112 -16.31 2.41 2.56
CA ASP A 112 -15.47 3.60 2.56
C ASP A 112 -15.93 4.61 1.49
N LEU A 113 -16.64 4.11 0.46
CA LEU A 113 -17.10 4.93 -0.64
C LEU A 113 -18.24 5.87 -0.22
N SER A 114 -18.09 7.14 -0.49
CA SER A 114 -19.12 8.13 -0.28
C SER A 114 -19.15 9.11 -1.45
N ASN A 115 -20.35 9.28 -2.05
CA ASN A 115 -20.64 10.30 -3.06
C ASN A 115 -19.66 10.36 -4.25
N ASN A 116 -19.13 9.23 -4.69
CA ASN A 116 -18.12 9.13 -5.77
C ASN A 116 -16.82 9.94 -5.52
N ASP A 117 -16.57 10.36 -4.28
CA ASP A 117 -15.34 11.03 -3.88
C ASP A 117 -14.30 10.00 -3.44
N PHE A 118 -13.39 9.66 -4.35
CA PHE A 118 -12.38 8.66 -4.12
C PHE A 118 -11.31 9.10 -3.10
N HIS A 119 -11.07 10.40 -2.95
CA HIS A 119 -10.18 10.93 -1.91
C HIS A 119 -10.73 10.64 -0.52
N LYS A 120 -12.04 10.88 -0.33
CA LYS A 120 -12.70 10.54 0.94
C LYS A 120 -12.75 9.05 1.20
N ALA A 121 -12.85 8.23 0.16
CA ALA A 121 -12.79 6.78 0.30
C ALA A 121 -11.43 6.33 0.84
N ILE A 122 -10.32 6.85 0.30
CA ILE A 122 -8.97 6.57 0.80
C ILE A 122 -8.81 7.04 2.25
N GLU A 123 -9.22 8.27 2.55
CA GLU A 123 -9.16 8.82 3.92
C GLU A 123 -9.93 7.94 4.92
N LYS A 124 -11.15 7.55 4.58
CA LYS A 124 -11.97 6.65 5.41
C LYS A 124 -11.33 5.27 5.59
N ALA A 125 -10.82 4.67 4.50
CA ALA A 125 -10.12 3.40 4.57
C ALA A 125 -8.91 3.50 5.51
N CYS A 126 -8.10 4.57 5.42
CA CYS A 126 -6.97 4.78 6.31
C CYS A 126 -7.40 4.89 7.78
N LEU A 127 -8.44 5.66 8.06
CA LEU A 127 -8.94 5.83 9.44
C LEU A 127 -9.47 4.51 10.01
N ARG A 128 -10.24 3.76 9.21
CA ARG A 128 -10.82 2.48 9.58
C ARG A 128 -9.72 1.43 9.82
N GLU A 129 -8.86 1.19 8.84
CA GLU A 129 -7.80 0.18 8.93
C GLU A 129 -6.84 0.46 10.09
N LEU A 130 -6.45 1.72 10.30
CA LEU A 130 -5.58 2.07 11.43
C LEU A 130 -6.26 1.79 12.77
N GLU A 131 -7.55 2.15 12.94
CA GLU A 131 -8.28 1.89 14.18
C GLU A 131 -8.51 0.39 14.38
N GLU A 132 -8.89 -0.36 13.35
CA GLU A 132 -9.14 -1.82 13.41
C GLU A 132 -7.87 -2.58 13.77
N GLU A 133 -6.78 -2.37 13.02
CA GLU A 133 -5.53 -3.10 13.19
C GLU A 133 -4.72 -2.70 14.42
N THR A 134 -4.79 -1.44 14.83
CA THR A 134 -3.88 -0.89 15.87
C THR A 134 -4.59 -0.35 17.10
N GLY A 135 -5.86 -0.06 17.00
CA GLY A 135 -6.64 0.63 18.04
C GLY A 135 -6.37 2.13 18.12
N TYR A 136 -5.52 2.68 17.26
CA TYR A 136 -5.21 4.10 17.27
C TYR A 136 -6.17 4.92 16.43
N LYS A 137 -6.56 6.09 16.96
CA LYS A 137 -7.21 7.16 16.21
C LYS A 137 -6.19 8.20 15.78
N ALA A 138 -6.28 8.60 14.52
CA ALA A 138 -5.36 9.55 13.93
C ALA A 138 -6.07 10.59 13.05
N ASN A 139 -5.34 11.62 12.67
CA ASN A 139 -5.72 12.57 11.65
C ASN A 139 -5.05 12.19 10.34
N PHE A 140 -5.83 12.19 9.26
CA PHE A 140 -5.28 12.05 7.92
C PHE A 140 -4.59 13.36 7.52
N LEU A 141 -3.30 13.29 7.15
CA LEU A 141 -2.55 14.46 6.75
C LEU A 141 -2.50 14.59 5.23
N ASN A 142 -1.96 13.58 4.54
CA ASN A 142 -1.78 13.64 3.10
C ASN A 142 -1.36 12.26 2.53
N TYR A 143 -1.24 12.20 1.19
CA TYR A 143 -0.57 11.10 0.48
C TYR A 143 0.95 11.33 0.49
N SER A 144 1.72 10.25 0.45
CA SER A 144 3.19 10.32 0.42
C SER A 144 3.74 10.98 -0.86
N SER A 145 2.98 10.91 -1.95
CA SER A 145 3.31 11.50 -3.25
C SER A 145 3.20 13.03 -3.29
N GLY A 146 2.75 13.68 -2.21
CA GLY A 146 2.62 15.12 -2.18
C GLY A 146 2.56 15.74 -0.79
N GLY A 147 3.08 16.91 -0.66
CA GLY A 147 2.71 17.90 0.34
C GLY A 147 3.41 17.90 1.69
N VAL A 148 3.64 16.79 2.35
CA VAL A 148 4.32 16.82 3.68
C VAL A 148 5.81 17.13 3.51
N PHE A 149 6.38 16.74 2.38
CA PHE A 149 7.77 17.02 2.01
C PHE A 149 7.89 18.13 0.95
N SER A 150 6.83 18.89 0.70
CA SER A 150 6.78 19.94 -0.35
C SER A 150 7.80 21.06 -0.18
N LYS A 151 8.43 21.19 0.98
CA LYS A 151 9.57 22.09 1.16
C LYS A 151 10.78 21.73 0.29
N TYR A 152 10.83 20.49 -0.22
CA TYR A 152 11.96 19.93 -0.97
C TYR A 152 11.60 19.60 -2.43
N ILE A 153 10.32 19.73 -2.83
CA ILE A 153 9.87 19.47 -4.19
C ILE A 153 9.32 20.79 -4.74
N GLU A 154 9.93 21.32 -5.77
CA GLU A 154 9.39 22.47 -6.52
C GLU A 154 8.05 22.06 -7.15
N GLY A 155 6.98 22.70 -6.68
CA GLY A 155 5.62 22.47 -7.15
C GLY A 155 4.79 21.59 -6.18
N ASN A 156 3.78 22.21 -5.58
CA ASN A 156 2.77 21.47 -4.79
C ASN A 156 1.84 20.73 -5.75
N LEU A 157 1.96 19.40 -5.79
CA LEU A 157 0.98 18.57 -6.49
C LEU A 157 -0.40 18.76 -5.86
N ASN A 158 -1.42 19.01 -6.69
CA ASN A 158 -2.79 18.96 -6.22
C ASN A 158 -3.23 17.52 -5.90
N LYS A 159 -4.40 17.32 -5.27
CA LYS A 159 -4.86 16.00 -4.86
C LYS A 159 -4.98 14.99 -6.02
N GLU A 160 -5.42 15.44 -7.18
CA GLU A 160 -5.55 14.60 -8.39
C GLU A 160 -4.18 14.13 -8.88
N GLU A 161 -3.21 15.02 -8.92
CA GLU A 161 -1.83 14.70 -9.30
C GLU A 161 -1.18 13.74 -8.31
N GLN A 162 -1.39 13.95 -7.02
CA GLN A 162 -0.91 13.05 -5.96
C GLN A 162 -1.47 11.64 -6.11
N LEU A 163 -2.77 11.50 -6.39
CA LEU A 163 -3.38 10.20 -6.66
C LEU A 163 -2.84 9.59 -7.95
N THR A 164 -2.65 10.39 -8.99
CA THR A 164 -2.07 9.93 -10.25
C THR A 164 -0.66 9.38 -10.06
N VAL A 165 0.19 10.05 -9.27
CA VAL A 165 1.52 9.53 -8.93
C VAL A 165 1.40 8.26 -8.10
N GLY A 166 0.59 8.25 -7.03
CA GLY A 166 0.41 7.10 -6.15
C GLY A 166 -0.10 5.87 -6.88
N SER A 167 -1.02 6.05 -7.84
CA SER A 167 -1.58 4.95 -8.63
C SER A 167 -0.60 4.26 -9.56
N ASN A 168 0.54 4.89 -9.83
CA ASN A 168 1.60 4.34 -10.69
C ASN A 168 2.78 3.74 -9.90
N ILE A 169 2.62 3.55 -8.57
CA ILE A 169 3.62 2.91 -7.72
C ILE A 169 3.14 1.50 -7.40
N PHE A 170 3.76 0.51 -8.02
CA PHE A 170 3.41 -0.90 -7.87
C PHE A 170 4.41 -1.60 -6.94
N HIS A 171 3.92 -2.58 -6.16
CA HIS A 171 4.77 -3.39 -5.29
C HIS A 171 5.66 -4.35 -6.08
N ASP A 172 5.04 -5.07 -7.03
CA ASP A 172 5.70 -6.09 -7.85
C ASP A 172 5.28 -5.95 -9.32
N PRO A 173 5.73 -4.91 -10.05
CA PRO A 173 5.21 -4.56 -11.39
C PRO A 173 5.50 -5.63 -12.46
N TRP A 174 6.37 -6.59 -12.16
CA TRP A 174 6.69 -7.67 -13.09
C TRP A 174 5.69 -8.84 -13.04
N LYS A 175 4.85 -8.96 -12.02
CA LYS A 175 3.91 -10.10 -11.88
C LYS A 175 2.50 -9.71 -11.43
N SER A 176 2.31 -8.49 -10.92
CA SER A 176 1.05 -8.07 -10.31
C SER A 176 0.72 -6.63 -10.64
N LEU A 177 -0.57 -6.33 -10.72
CA LEU A 177 -1.09 -4.96 -10.73
C LEU A 177 -1.37 -4.44 -9.32
N ASP A 178 -0.87 -5.15 -8.31
CA ASP A 178 -1.05 -4.81 -6.92
C ASP A 178 -0.37 -3.49 -6.58
N ASN A 179 -1.17 -2.55 -6.10
CA ASN A 179 -0.68 -1.27 -5.60
C ASN A 179 -1.44 -0.87 -4.33
N ALA A 180 -0.76 -0.17 -3.46
CA ALA A 180 -1.35 0.51 -2.32
C ALA A 180 -0.83 1.93 -2.27
N ILE A 181 -1.74 2.89 -2.11
CA ILE A 181 -1.30 4.26 -1.91
C ILE A 181 -0.77 4.43 -0.47
N LEU A 182 0.44 4.96 -0.34
CA LEU A 182 1.00 5.26 0.97
C LEU A 182 0.45 6.60 1.46
N CYS A 183 -0.23 6.56 2.59
CA CYS A 183 -0.87 7.69 3.26
C CYS A 183 -0.12 8.05 4.54
N ILE A 184 -0.10 9.33 4.88
CA ILE A 184 0.56 9.83 6.08
C ILE A 184 -0.50 10.27 7.07
N MET A 185 -0.41 9.72 8.29
CA MET A 185 -1.33 10.03 9.38
C MET A 185 -0.57 10.45 10.64
N GLU A 186 -1.23 11.26 11.46
CA GLU A 186 -0.69 11.76 12.70
C GLU A 186 -1.58 11.40 13.87
N ILE A 187 -0.97 10.84 14.91
CA ILE A 187 -1.58 10.49 16.18
C ILE A 187 -1.09 11.48 17.25
N ASP A 188 -2.00 12.09 17.96
CA ASP A 188 -1.68 12.87 19.16
C ASP A 188 -1.33 11.90 20.30
N GLY A 189 -0.04 11.78 20.61
CA GLY A 189 0.49 10.87 21.61
C GLY A 189 0.25 11.32 23.05
N ASP A 190 -0.11 12.58 23.27
CA ASP A 190 -0.42 13.12 24.60
C ASP A 190 -1.90 12.89 24.97
N ASN A 191 -2.74 12.57 24.00
CA ASN A 191 -4.14 12.24 24.23
C ASN A 191 -4.32 10.73 24.51
N GLY A 192 -4.43 10.37 25.78
CA GLY A 192 -4.61 8.98 26.22
C GLY A 192 -5.89 8.28 25.69
N ASN A 193 -6.84 9.03 25.12
CA ASN A 193 -8.06 8.48 24.52
C ASN A 193 -7.86 8.03 23.06
N ASN A 194 -6.70 8.28 22.47
CA ASN A 194 -6.41 7.92 21.08
C ASN A 194 -6.06 6.45 20.88
N ARG A 195 -5.92 5.66 21.96
CA ARG A 195 -5.67 4.23 21.87
C ARG A 195 -6.86 3.45 22.43
N ARG A 196 -7.43 2.59 21.60
CA ARG A 196 -8.52 1.68 21.95
C ARG A 196 -8.08 0.22 21.75
N LYS A 197 -9.01 -0.72 21.94
CA LYS A 197 -8.78 -2.12 21.61
C LYS A 197 -8.82 -2.29 20.08
N GLN A 198 -7.93 -3.14 19.55
CA GLN A 198 -7.99 -3.61 18.16
C GLN A 198 -9.34 -4.29 17.86
N HIS A 199 -9.80 -4.20 16.62
CA HIS A 199 -11.00 -4.85 16.11
C HIS A 199 -10.65 -5.70 14.89
N LEU A 200 -9.89 -6.78 15.11
CA LEU A 200 -9.37 -7.65 14.06
C LEU A 200 -10.44 -8.60 13.54
N ASP A 201 -10.35 -8.92 12.25
CA ASP A 201 -11.10 -10.02 11.67
C ASP A 201 -10.63 -11.36 12.27
N GLU A 202 -11.49 -12.42 12.24
CA GLU A 202 -11.18 -13.74 12.80
C GLU A 202 -9.89 -14.36 12.26
N SER A 203 -9.50 -14.04 11.04
CA SER A 203 -8.30 -14.56 10.38
C SER A 203 -7.06 -13.69 10.58
N GLU A 204 -7.19 -12.53 11.22
CA GLU A 204 -6.10 -11.59 11.41
C GLU A 204 -5.37 -11.82 12.73
N LEU A 205 -4.06 -11.94 12.63
CA LEU A 205 -3.16 -12.07 13.77
C LEU A 205 -2.15 -10.92 13.71
N ILE A 206 -2.47 -9.81 14.41
CA ILE A 206 -1.69 -8.56 14.32
C ILE A 206 -1.12 -8.17 15.68
N LYS A 207 0.18 -7.89 15.71
CA LYS A 207 0.91 -7.29 16.83
C LYS A 207 1.25 -5.85 16.48
N VAL A 208 1.06 -4.92 17.43
CA VAL A 208 1.32 -3.49 17.23
C VAL A 208 2.61 -3.09 17.95
N PHE A 209 3.47 -2.36 17.25
CA PHE A 209 4.72 -1.83 17.78
C PHE A 209 4.78 -0.32 17.59
N GLU A 210 5.19 0.39 18.63
CA GLU A 210 5.54 1.81 18.58
C GLU A 210 7.06 1.91 18.51
N VAL A 211 7.61 2.40 17.41
CA VAL A 211 9.05 2.40 17.15
C VAL A 211 9.56 3.81 16.90
N GLU A 212 10.60 4.22 17.62
CA GLU A 212 11.30 5.47 17.32
C GLU A 212 11.98 5.38 15.94
N LEU A 213 11.88 6.44 15.14
CA LEU A 213 12.45 6.45 13.78
C LEU A 213 13.96 6.18 13.78
N ASP A 214 14.66 6.66 14.82
CA ASP A 214 16.11 6.46 14.96
C ASP A 214 16.50 5.01 15.16
N SER A 215 15.61 4.20 15.74
CA SER A 215 15.83 2.78 16.08
C SER A 215 15.16 1.82 15.10
N LEU A 216 14.49 2.32 14.05
CA LEU A 216 13.63 1.49 13.19
C LEU A 216 14.40 0.33 12.52
N MET A 217 15.57 0.58 11.96
CA MET A 217 16.37 -0.46 11.31
C MET A 217 16.87 -1.50 12.32
N GLU A 218 17.32 -1.06 13.50
CA GLU A 218 17.74 -1.97 14.58
C GLU A 218 16.59 -2.84 15.06
N PHE A 219 15.41 -2.25 15.21
CA PHE A 219 14.18 -2.97 15.56
C PHE A 219 13.85 -4.04 14.52
N ILE A 220 13.85 -3.70 13.22
CA ILE A 220 13.58 -4.65 12.13
C ILE A 220 14.59 -5.81 12.16
N ASN A 221 15.88 -5.50 12.23
CA ASN A 221 16.94 -6.52 12.27
C ASN A 221 16.80 -7.43 13.49
N THR A 222 16.49 -6.87 14.65
CA THR A 222 16.28 -7.64 15.88
C THR A 222 15.10 -8.59 15.74
N LYS A 223 13.97 -8.14 15.20
CA LYS A 223 12.79 -8.98 14.97
C LYS A 223 13.06 -10.11 13.99
N ILE A 224 13.82 -9.84 12.90
CA ILE A 224 14.17 -10.87 11.91
C ILE A 224 15.14 -11.89 12.51
N LEU A 225 16.21 -11.44 13.14
CA LEU A 225 17.29 -12.33 13.58
C LEU A 225 16.95 -13.11 14.86
N LYS A 226 16.21 -12.52 15.77
CA LYS A 226 15.95 -13.13 17.09
C LYS A 226 14.54 -13.68 17.26
N GLU A 227 13.54 -13.15 16.53
CA GLU A 227 12.15 -13.53 16.71
C GLU A 227 11.52 -14.17 15.45
N ASN A 228 12.33 -14.46 14.43
CA ASN A 228 11.91 -15.13 13.19
C ASN A 228 10.78 -14.40 12.43
N PHE A 229 10.74 -13.07 12.50
CA PHE A 229 9.85 -12.26 11.66
C PHE A 229 10.37 -12.16 10.22
N SER A 230 9.49 -11.78 9.31
CA SER A 230 9.84 -11.23 7.99
C SER A 230 9.61 -9.71 8.00
N CYS A 231 9.91 -9.04 6.90
CA CYS A 231 9.63 -7.62 6.74
C CYS A 231 9.16 -7.35 5.30
N SER A 232 8.16 -6.51 5.13
CA SER A 232 7.76 -6.05 3.81
C SER A 232 8.86 -5.17 3.19
N SER A 233 9.00 -5.23 1.87
CA SER A 233 9.97 -4.39 1.15
C SER A 233 9.71 -2.90 1.35
N GLN A 234 8.43 -2.50 1.48
CA GLN A 234 8.04 -1.11 1.68
C GLN A 234 8.60 -0.55 3.00
N LEU A 235 8.37 -1.25 4.12
CA LEU A 235 8.89 -0.85 5.43
C LEU A 235 10.41 -0.92 5.49
N TYR A 236 11.01 -1.98 4.93
CA TYR A 236 12.46 -2.14 4.91
C TYR A 236 13.16 -1.03 4.12
N ASN A 237 12.66 -0.72 2.91
CA ASN A 237 13.22 0.35 2.07
C ASN A 237 13.05 1.74 2.71
N PHE A 238 11.93 1.99 3.41
CA PHE A 238 11.74 3.21 4.18
C PHE A 238 12.80 3.34 5.29
N ALA A 239 13.02 2.28 6.09
CA ALA A 239 14.02 2.27 7.15
C ALA A 239 15.45 2.41 6.61
N LEU A 240 15.75 1.76 5.49
CA LEU A 240 17.03 1.89 4.80
C LEU A 240 17.26 3.32 4.31
N GLY A 241 16.24 3.96 3.72
CA GLY A 241 16.30 5.34 3.26
C GLY A 241 16.59 6.33 4.39
N LEU A 242 15.97 6.13 5.58
CA LEU A 242 16.27 6.93 6.77
C LEU A 242 17.73 6.79 7.22
N ASN A 243 18.27 5.58 7.24
CA ASN A 243 19.66 5.33 7.61
C ASN A 243 20.64 5.88 6.56
N PHE A 244 20.31 5.74 5.28
CA PHE A 244 21.14 6.26 4.21
C PHE A 244 21.23 7.80 4.26
N ASN A 245 20.11 8.47 4.58
CA ASN A 245 20.10 9.91 4.78
C ASN A 245 21.02 10.34 5.95
N LYS A 246 20.99 9.61 7.07
CA LYS A 246 21.91 9.87 8.20
C LYS A 246 23.37 9.65 7.82
N TYR A 247 23.67 8.62 7.01
CA TYR A 247 25.00 8.35 6.52
C TYR A 247 25.55 9.46 5.62
N LEU A 248 24.70 10.07 4.78
CA LEU A 248 25.11 11.13 3.85
C LEU A 248 25.21 12.52 4.49
N PHE A 249 24.33 12.83 5.45
CA PHE A 249 24.12 14.19 5.95
C PHE A 249 24.22 14.32 7.49
N GLY A 250 24.42 13.25 8.21
CA GLY A 250 24.67 13.20 9.66
C GLY A 250 26.13 13.32 9.95
#